data_df2cd45d78dd5c3f4a47727991ee9b1b
#
_entry.id   df2cd45d78dd5c3f4a47727991ee9b1b
#
_cell.length_a   1.000
_cell.length_b   1.000
_cell.length_c   1.000
_cell.angle_alpha   90.00
_cell.angle_beta   90.00
_cell.angle_gamma   90.00
#
_symmetry.space_group_name_H-M   'P 1'
#
loop_
_entity.id
_entity.type
_entity.pdbx_description
1 polymer ?
#
loop_
_entity_poly.entity_id
_entity_poly.type
_entity_poly.pdbx_seq_one_letter_code
_entity_poly.pdbx_strand_id
1 'polypeptide(L)'
;MMEISLLLIAIVCEVAATVLLKSSDGLTKFWPTVGTVVGYLIAFGLLAFALKRLPVGPVYAVWAGLGTAGAAIAGVILFQERLHFGGWLGVVFVIVGVILLGVFGSHDESNINDHPSSPPSPRSSHTLP
;
A
#
# COMPACT_ATOMS: atom_id res chain seq x y z
N MET A 1 4.15 -3.30 -15.34
CA MET A 1 2.83 -3.97 -15.45
C MET A 1 2.71 -5.14 -14.48
N MET A 2 3.71 -6.01 -14.38
CA MET A 2 3.71 -7.17 -13.47
C MET A 2 3.64 -6.77 -11.99
N GLU A 3 4.33 -5.71 -11.60
CA GLU A 3 4.35 -5.21 -10.21
C GLU A 3 2.97 -4.69 -9.75
N ILE A 4 2.25 -4.01 -10.64
CA ILE A 4 0.90 -3.53 -10.36
C ILE A 4 -0.08 -4.70 -10.22
N SER A 5 0.07 -5.73 -11.06
CA SER A 5 -0.75 -6.94 -10.95
C SER A 5 -0.49 -7.67 -9.64
N LEU A 6 0.76 -7.75 -9.19
CA LEU A 6 1.12 -8.33 -7.89
C LEU A 6 0.49 -7.55 -6.73
N LEU A 7 0.51 -6.21 -6.81
CA LEU A 7 -0.12 -5.35 -5.81
C LEU A 7 -1.65 -5.56 -5.76
N LEU A 8 -2.31 -5.64 -6.91
CA LEU A 8 -3.76 -5.89 -6.95
C LEU A 8 -4.12 -7.27 -6.39
N ILE A 9 -3.35 -8.30 -6.72
CA ILE A 9 -3.55 -9.65 -6.16
C ILE A 9 -3.32 -9.62 -4.64
N ALA A 10 -2.30 -8.90 -4.17
CA ALA A 10 -2.04 -8.75 -2.74
C ALA A 10 -3.23 -8.13 -2.00
N ILE A 11 -3.83 -7.08 -2.58
CA ILE A 11 -5.03 -6.42 -2.02
C ILE A 11 -6.23 -7.39 -1.96
N VAL A 12 -6.46 -8.16 -3.01
CA VAL A 12 -7.54 -9.14 -3.03
C VAL A 12 -7.33 -10.23 -1.97
N CYS A 13 -6.10 -10.73 -1.84
CA CYS A 13 -5.75 -11.71 -0.80
C CYS A 13 -5.93 -11.14 0.60
N GLU A 14 -5.56 -9.88 0.82
CA GLU A 14 -5.75 -9.17 2.10
C GLU A 14 -7.22 -9.05 2.46
N VAL A 15 -8.05 -8.58 1.53
CA VAL A 15 -9.50 -8.44 1.76
C VAL A 15 -10.13 -9.81 2.04
N ALA A 16 -9.76 -10.86 1.31
CA ALA A 16 -10.22 -12.22 1.57
C ALA A 16 -9.78 -12.72 2.95
N ALA A 17 -8.51 -12.47 3.33
CA ALA A 17 -7.99 -12.82 4.66
C ALA A 17 -8.76 -12.08 5.77
N THR A 18 -9.09 -10.80 5.57
CA THR A 18 -9.88 -9.99 6.51
C THR A 18 -11.30 -10.54 6.67
N VAL A 19 -11.95 -10.97 5.59
CA VAL A 19 -13.27 -11.63 5.63
C VAL A 19 -13.19 -12.94 6.42
N LEU A 20 -12.15 -13.75 6.18
CA LEU A 20 -11.94 -14.99 6.94
C LEU A 20 -11.64 -14.71 8.41
N LEU A 21 -10.87 -13.64 8.70
CA LEU A 21 -10.60 -13.21 10.08
C LEU A 21 -11.90 -12.91 10.83
N LYS A 22 -12.81 -12.17 10.22
CA LYS A 22 -14.12 -11.91 10.81
C LYS A 22 -14.93 -13.19 10.99
N SER A 23 -14.90 -14.09 10.02
CA SER A 23 -15.59 -15.39 10.07
C SER A 23 -15.00 -16.35 11.11
N SER A 24 -13.76 -16.11 11.56
CA SER A 24 -13.06 -16.96 12.53
C SER A 24 -13.56 -16.79 13.96
N ASP A 25 -14.40 -15.78 14.23
CA ASP A 25 -14.95 -15.51 15.57
C ASP A 25 -13.84 -15.34 16.62
N GLY A 26 -12.94 -14.40 16.38
CA GLY A 26 -11.80 -14.15 17.25
C GLY A 26 -10.74 -15.26 17.23
N LEU A 27 -10.53 -15.87 16.05
CA LEU A 27 -9.56 -16.97 15.83
C LEU A 27 -9.90 -18.29 16.57
N THR A 28 -11.17 -18.47 16.94
CA THR A 28 -11.64 -19.70 17.61
C THR A 28 -11.95 -20.82 16.63
N LYS A 29 -12.34 -20.49 15.40
CA LYS A 29 -12.68 -21.46 14.35
C LYS A 29 -11.44 -21.82 13.54
N PHE A 30 -11.02 -23.07 13.58
CA PHE A 30 -9.77 -23.55 12.99
C PHE A 30 -9.63 -23.21 11.48
N TRP A 31 -10.58 -23.59 10.64
CA TRP A 31 -10.48 -23.40 9.18
C TRP A 31 -10.41 -21.93 8.74
N PRO A 32 -11.30 -21.03 9.22
CA PRO A 32 -11.18 -19.60 8.91
C PRO A 32 -9.87 -19.00 9.45
N THR A 33 -9.40 -19.43 10.61
CA THR A 33 -8.13 -18.96 11.19
C THR A 33 -6.94 -19.33 10.30
N VAL A 34 -6.86 -20.59 9.86
CA VAL A 34 -5.81 -21.03 8.94
C VAL A 34 -5.87 -20.24 7.64
N GLY A 35 -7.06 -20.07 7.06
CA GLY A 35 -7.25 -19.26 5.85
C GLY A 35 -6.82 -17.82 6.02
N THR A 36 -7.10 -17.21 7.18
CA THR A 36 -6.65 -15.85 7.53
C THR A 36 -5.14 -15.74 7.54
N VAL A 37 -4.46 -16.62 8.26
CA VAL A 37 -2.99 -16.63 8.37
C VAL A 37 -2.34 -16.81 7.01
N VAL A 38 -2.77 -17.80 6.25
CA VAL A 38 -2.24 -18.08 4.91
C VAL A 38 -2.51 -16.90 3.97
N GLY A 39 -3.73 -16.36 4.00
CA GLY A 39 -4.11 -15.21 3.16
C GLY A 39 -3.25 -13.97 3.43
N TYR A 40 -3.02 -13.63 4.69
CA TYR A 40 -2.14 -12.52 5.05
C TYR A 40 -0.68 -12.78 4.68
N LEU A 41 -0.16 -13.99 4.87
CA LEU A 41 1.20 -14.33 4.46
C LEU A 41 1.40 -14.17 2.95
N ILE A 42 0.42 -14.60 2.15
CA ILE A 42 0.43 -14.41 0.70
C ILE A 42 0.35 -12.92 0.36
N ALA A 43 -0.57 -12.16 0.95
CA ALA A 43 -0.76 -10.75 0.68
C ALA A 43 0.52 -9.94 0.97
N PHE A 44 1.12 -10.12 2.16
CA PHE A 44 2.37 -9.45 2.52
C PHE A 44 3.56 -9.93 1.70
N GLY A 45 3.62 -11.21 1.34
CA GLY A 45 4.65 -11.73 0.44
C GLY A 45 4.60 -11.06 -0.93
N LEU A 46 3.42 -10.96 -1.54
CA LEU A 46 3.22 -10.29 -2.82
C LEU A 46 3.52 -8.79 -2.74
N LEU A 47 3.09 -8.13 -1.65
CA LEU A 47 3.41 -6.73 -1.39
C LEU A 47 4.93 -6.51 -1.30
N ALA A 48 5.66 -7.37 -0.58
CA ALA A 48 7.11 -7.29 -0.48
C ALA A 48 7.79 -7.43 -1.85
N PHE A 49 7.27 -8.25 -2.75
CA PHE A 49 7.77 -8.34 -4.13
C PHE A 49 7.47 -7.08 -4.94
N ALA A 50 6.28 -6.50 -4.80
CA ALA A 50 5.92 -5.24 -5.46
C ALA A 50 6.84 -4.09 -5.01
N LEU A 51 7.14 -4.00 -3.71
CA LEU A 51 8.01 -2.98 -3.11
C LEU A 51 9.48 -3.07 -3.54
N LYS A 52 9.92 -4.17 -4.16
CA LYS A 52 11.30 -4.24 -4.70
C LYS A 52 11.53 -3.27 -5.86
N ARG A 53 10.48 -2.87 -6.55
CA ARG A 53 10.59 -2.07 -7.77
C ARG A 53 9.74 -0.79 -7.73
N LEU A 54 8.87 -0.66 -6.78
CA LEU A 54 7.95 0.47 -6.65
C LEU A 54 8.26 1.26 -5.37
N PRO A 55 8.06 2.58 -5.37
CA PRO A 55 8.28 3.42 -4.20
C PRO A 55 7.32 3.06 -3.06
N VAL A 56 7.82 3.01 -1.84
CA VAL A 56 7.09 2.52 -0.66
C VAL A 56 5.87 3.37 -0.36
N GLY A 57 5.99 4.69 -0.40
CA GLY A 57 4.92 5.62 -0.03
C GLY A 57 3.65 5.44 -0.86
N PRO A 58 3.70 5.65 -2.19
CA PRO A 58 2.54 5.46 -3.07
C PRO A 58 1.98 4.04 -3.03
N VAL A 59 2.83 3.01 -3.04
CA VAL A 59 2.39 1.61 -3.00
C VAL A 59 1.65 1.30 -1.72
N TYR A 60 2.19 1.72 -0.58
CA TYR A 60 1.55 1.48 0.71
C TYR A 60 0.21 2.20 0.83
N ALA A 61 0.12 3.44 0.34
CA ALA A 61 -1.12 4.19 0.35
C ALA A 61 -2.21 3.58 -0.55
N VAL A 62 -1.84 3.12 -1.75
CA VAL A 62 -2.75 2.39 -2.66
C VAL A 62 -3.20 1.09 -2.00
N TRP A 63 -2.27 0.31 -1.46
CA TRP A 63 -2.56 -0.97 -0.82
C TRP A 63 -3.48 -0.79 0.39
N ALA A 64 -3.12 0.08 1.34
CA ALA A 64 -3.92 0.33 2.53
C ALA A 64 -5.28 0.96 2.20
N GLY A 65 -5.31 1.90 1.26
CA GLY A 65 -6.55 2.57 0.85
C GLY A 65 -7.53 1.61 0.17
N LEU A 66 -7.09 0.86 -0.82
CA LEU A 66 -7.94 -0.10 -1.53
C LEU A 66 -8.28 -1.31 -0.65
N GLY A 67 -7.36 -1.76 0.22
CA GLY A 67 -7.63 -2.79 1.21
C GLY A 67 -8.74 -2.38 2.17
N THR A 68 -8.65 -1.17 2.73
CA THR A 68 -9.69 -0.61 3.63
C THR A 68 -11.04 -0.46 2.92
N ALA A 69 -11.05 0.12 1.72
CA ALA A 69 -12.29 0.25 0.92
C ALA A 69 -12.88 -1.12 0.58
N GLY A 70 -12.05 -2.07 0.16
CA GLY A 70 -12.47 -3.44 -0.14
C GLY A 70 -13.03 -4.16 1.08
N ALA A 71 -12.38 -4.04 2.24
CA ALA A 71 -12.86 -4.63 3.49
C ALA A 71 -14.20 -4.02 3.94
N ALA A 72 -14.37 -2.69 3.80
CA ALA A 72 -15.64 -2.03 4.12
C ALA A 72 -16.78 -2.51 3.21
N ILE A 73 -16.54 -2.61 1.91
CA ILE A 73 -17.51 -3.13 0.94
C ILE A 73 -17.84 -4.61 1.22
N ALA A 74 -16.82 -5.43 1.49
CA ALA A 74 -17.01 -6.83 1.84
C ALA A 74 -17.83 -6.98 3.14
N GLY A 75 -17.60 -6.12 4.13
CA GLY A 75 -18.37 -6.06 5.38
C GLY A 75 -19.87 -5.83 5.13
N VAL A 76 -20.18 -4.87 4.26
CA VAL A 76 -21.57 -4.57 3.89
C VAL A 76 -22.21 -5.74 3.14
N ILE A 77 -21.52 -6.32 2.14
CA ILE A 77 -22.09 -7.33 1.26
C ILE A 77 -22.21 -8.69 1.95
N LEU A 78 -21.14 -9.13 2.62
CA LEU A 78 -21.07 -10.50 3.18
C LEU A 78 -21.66 -10.60 4.59
N PHE A 79 -21.49 -9.55 5.39
CA PHE A 79 -21.95 -9.54 6.78
C PHE A 79 -23.16 -8.64 7.01
N GLN A 80 -23.69 -8.03 5.94
CA GLN A 80 -24.84 -7.12 5.98
C GLN A 80 -24.67 -5.99 7.01
N GLU A 81 -23.44 -5.51 7.15
CA GLU A 81 -23.13 -4.38 8.01
C GLU A 81 -23.78 -3.11 7.47
N ARG A 82 -24.32 -2.29 8.37
CA ARG A 82 -24.90 -1.01 7.98
C ARG A 82 -23.82 0.08 8.10
N LEU A 83 -23.32 0.52 6.98
CA LEU A 83 -22.47 1.71 6.94
C LEU A 83 -23.37 2.96 6.97
N HIS A 84 -23.15 3.83 7.97
CA HIS A 84 -23.76 5.14 7.99
C HIS A 84 -23.25 5.99 6.81
N PHE A 85 -24.02 7.02 6.43
CA PHE A 85 -23.66 7.94 5.35
C PHE A 85 -22.22 8.49 5.48
N GLY A 86 -21.80 8.84 6.71
CA GLY A 86 -20.41 9.25 6.99
C GLY A 86 -19.36 8.17 6.67
N GLY A 87 -19.68 6.89 6.85
CA GLY A 87 -18.80 5.78 6.47
C GLY A 87 -18.63 5.66 4.96
N TRP A 88 -19.70 5.82 4.20
CA TRP A 88 -19.63 5.85 2.73
C TRP A 88 -18.81 7.05 2.21
N LEU A 89 -19.00 8.22 2.82
CA LEU A 89 -18.15 9.38 2.53
C LEU A 89 -16.68 9.07 2.79
N GLY A 90 -16.35 8.44 3.91
CA GLY A 90 -14.98 8.02 4.23
C GLY A 90 -14.38 7.10 3.15
N VAL A 91 -15.12 6.10 2.70
CA VAL A 91 -14.67 5.20 1.61
C VAL A 91 -14.41 5.97 0.33
N VAL A 92 -15.29 6.92 -0.05
CA VAL A 92 -15.10 7.76 -1.23
C VAL A 92 -13.85 8.62 -1.10
N PHE A 93 -13.62 9.26 0.07
CA PHE A 93 -12.42 10.07 0.29
C PHE A 93 -11.14 9.25 0.22
N VAL A 94 -11.14 8.02 0.74
CA VAL A 94 -10.00 7.10 0.64
C VAL A 94 -9.70 6.79 -0.83
N ILE A 95 -10.72 6.44 -1.62
CA ILE A 95 -10.54 6.12 -3.04
C ILE A 95 -10.02 7.35 -3.81
N VAL A 96 -10.60 8.53 -3.58
CA VAL A 96 -10.15 9.77 -4.20
C VAL A 96 -8.70 10.09 -3.80
N GLY A 97 -8.33 9.95 -2.52
CA GLY A 97 -6.98 10.15 -2.03
C GLY A 97 -5.96 9.21 -2.70
N VAL A 98 -6.31 7.94 -2.86
CA VAL A 98 -5.48 6.94 -3.57
C VAL A 98 -5.28 7.33 -5.03
N ILE A 99 -6.34 7.76 -5.73
CA ILE A 99 -6.25 8.21 -7.13
C ILE A 99 -5.34 9.44 -7.24
N LEU A 100 -5.54 10.44 -6.38
CA LEU A 100 -4.71 11.65 -6.36
C LEU A 100 -3.23 11.30 -6.12
N LEU A 101 -2.96 10.42 -5.18
CA LEU A 101 -1.60 9.98 -4.90
C LEU A 101 -0.99 9.21 -6.08
N GLY A 102 -1.78 8.38 -6.77
CA GLY A 102 -1.34 7.67 -7.97
C GLY A 102 -1.03 8.61 -9.14
N VAL A 103 -1.78 9.71 -9.27
CA VAL A 103 -1.58 10.69 -10.35
C VAL A 103 -0.48 11.69 -10.03
N PHE A 104 -0.40 12.18 -8.81
CA PHE A 104 0.51 13.27 -8.41
C PHE A 104 1.74 12.80 -7.65
N GLY A 105 1.70 11.65 -7.00
CA GLY A 105 2.81 11.14 -6.17
C GLY A 105 4.02 10.62 -6.95
N SER A 106 3.94 10.50 -8.28
CA SER A 106 5.02 9.99 -9.12
C SER A 106 6.01 11.05 -9.60
N HIS A 107 5.79 12.33 -9.30
CA HIS A 107 6.55 13.42 -9.91
C HIS A 107 7.77 13.93 -9.13
N ASP A 108 8.00 13.51 -7.89
CA ASP A 108 9.02 14.11 -7.02
C ASP A 108 10.38 13.37 -6.98
N GLU A 109 10.51 12.18 -7.54
CA GLU A 109 11.78 11.43 -7.46
C GLU A 109 12.84 11.82 -8.49
N SER A 110 12.49 12.57 -9.54
CA SER A 110 13.45 12.97 -10.58
C SER A 110 14.36 14.13 -10.18
N ASN A 111 14.06 14.85 -9.11
CA ASN A 111 14.78 16.09 -8.73
C ASN A 111 15.89 15.90 -7.67
N ILE A 112 15.99 14.72 -7.06
CA ILE A 112 16.99 14.47 -6.00
C ILE A 112 18.33 14.00 -6.58
N ASN A 113 18.34 13.46 -7.80
CA ASN A 113 19.55 12.91 -8.41
C ASN A 113 20.36 13.91 -9.28
N ASP A 114 19.86 15.14 -9.46
CA ASP A 114 20.53 16.16 -10.31
C ASP A 114 21.38 17.16 -9.51
N HIS A 115 21.75 16.86 -8.28
CA HIS A 115 22.79 17.64 -7.63
C HIS A 115 24.17 17.06 -7.97
N PRO A 116 24.89 17.59 -8.97
CA PRO A 116 26.27 17.21 -9.20
C PRO A 116 27.06 17.66 -7.94
N SER A 117 27.60 16.71 -7.21
CA SER A 117 28.62 16.98 -6.22
C SER A 117 29.81 17.60 -6.96
N SER A 118 29.85 18.93 -6.99
CA SER A 118 31.03 19.63 -7.43
C SER A 118 32.19 19.25 -6.51
N PRO A 119 33.30 18.73 -7.04
CA PRO A 119 34.49 18.44 -6.22
C PRO A 119 35.01 19.72 -5.62
N PRO A 120 35.53 19.69 -4.38
CA PRO A 120 36.14 20.86 -3.77
C PRO A 120 37.33 21.33 -4.62
N SER A 121 37.35 22.62 -4.98
CA SER A 121 38.43 23.23 -5.72
C SER A 121 39.77 23.05 -4.96
N PRO A 122 40.85 22.70 -5.65
CA PRO A 122 42.17 22.59 -5.00
C PRO A 122 42.57 23.95 -4.48
N ARG A 123 42.87 24.02 -3.17
CA ARG A 123 43.47 25.20 -2.53
C ARG A 123 44.79 25.49 -3.22
N SER A 124 44.89 26.64 -3.86
CA SER A 124 46.13 27.19 -4.31
C SER A 124 47.05 27.42 -3.11
N SER A 125 48.06 26.58 -3.00
CA SER A 125 49.19 26.86 -2.09
C SER A 125 49.95 28.08 -2.62
N HIS A 126 49.68 29.24 -2.04
CA HIS A 126 50.58 30.37 -2.17
C HIS A 126 51.85 30.08 -1.36
N THR A 127 52.87 29.62 -2.02
CA THR A 127 54.23 29.76 -1.54
C THR A 127 54.66 31.21 -1.72
N LEU A 128 54.88 31.90 -0.64
CA LEU A 128 55.57 33.20 -0.63
C LEU A 128 57.08 32.97 -0.49
N PRO A 129 57.91 33.85 -1.07
CA PRO A 129 59.39 33.74 -1.09
C PRO A 129 60.00 33.95 0.24
#